data_b49f33554c2b20267b7cb66e454386ee
#
_entry.id   b49f33554c2b20267b7cb66e454386ee
#
_cell.length_a   1.000
_cell.length_b   1.000
_cell.length_c   1.000
_cell.angle_alpha   90.00
_cell.angle_beta   90.00
_cell.angle_gamma   90.00
#
_symmetry.space_group_name_H-M   'P 1'
#
loop_
_entity.id
_entity.type
_entity.pdbx_description
1 polymer ?
#
loop_
_entity_poly.entity_id
_entity_poly.type
_entity_poly.pdbx_seq_one_letter_code
_entity_poly.pdbx_strand_id
1 'polypeptide(L)'
;DASGVYGMSTLLRFLFANGAGAVKAVAVGKDESEEKDYASAFAALSDEEDVGVMVCDSAAQSVHLLLKTAAEEASAARRERIAVIGGSEETVAQMVNRAKAVNSERVVLVGPDIASDDGGTMSAVFAAAAVAAVIAGNTDPSVPINGAELTLFGAAGKRLSDNEIDQLVRGGVTPIETVGG
;
A
#
# COMPACT_ATOMS: atom_id res chain seq x y z
N ASP A 1 -20.03 10.51 9.23
CA ASP A 1 -18.69 10.70 8.66
C ASP A 1 -18.42 9.61 7.63
N ALA A 2 -18.45 9.98 6.34
CA ALA A 2 -18.48 9.04 5.21
C ALA A 2 -17.09 8.44 4.86
N SER A 3 -16.05 8.64 5.67
CA SER A 3 -14.66 8.33 5.32
C SER A 3 -14.36 6.84 5.12
N GLY A 4 -15.12 5.90 5.71
CA GLY A 4 -14.82 4.48 5.60
C GLY A 4 -15.34 3.78 4.34
N VAL A 5 -16.54 4.18 3.87
CA VAL A 5 -17.09 3.62 2.62
C VAL A 5 -16.31 4.11 1.41
N TYR A 6 -15.78 5.33 1.47
CA TYR A 6 -14.95 5.89 0.42
C TYR A 6 -13.55 5.26 0.36
N GLY A 7 -13.01 4.77 1.47
CA GLY A 7 -11.70 4.12 1.52
C GLY A 7 -11.63 2.92 0.58
N MET A 8 -12.46 1.90 0.79
CA MET A 8 -12.44 0.68 -0.03
C MET A 8 -12.79 0.93 -1.50
N SER A 9 -13.81 1.74 -1.81
CA SER A 9 -14.16 2.03 -3.20
C SER A 9 -13.06 2.79 -3.94
N THR A 10 -12.41 3.72 -3.26
CA THR A 10 -11.25 4.44 -3.80
C THR A 10 -10.07 3.50 -3.98
N LEU A 11 -9.78 2.65 -3.02
CA LEU A 11 -8.72 1.64 -3.10
C LEU A 11 -8.92 0.71 -4.32
N LEU A 12 -10.14 0.20 -4.51
CA LEU A 12 -10.50 -0.64 -5.66
C LEU A 12 -10.33 0.11 -6.99
N ARG A 13 -10.69 1.40 -7.03
CA ARG A 13 -10.48 2.23 -8.21
C ARG A 13 -9.01 2.33 -8.58
N PHE A 14 -8.11 2.54 -7.61
CA PHE A 14 -6.67 2.55 -7.86
C PHE A 14 -6.14 1.19 -8.30
N LEU A 15 -6.59 0.10 -7.69
CA LEU A 15 -6.21 -1.25 -8.09
C LEU A 15 -6.56 -1.53 -9.56
N PHE A 16 -7.81 -1.34 -9.95
CA PHE A 16 -8.25 -1.62 -11.32
C PHE A 16 -7.66 -0.66 -12.35
N ALA A 17 -7.46 0.62 -12.02
CA ALA A 17 -6.82 1.58 -12.92
C ALA A 17 -5.36 1.24 -13.22
N ASN A 18 -4.70 0.49 -12.34
CA ASN A 18 -3.31 0.05 -12.48
C ASN A 18 -3.16 -1.42 -12.89
N GLY A 19 -4.22 -2.03 -13.39
CA GLY A 19 -4.15 -3.33 -14.07
C GLY A 19 -4.46 -4.55 -13.20
N ALA A 20 -5.03 -4.39 -12.01
CA ALA A 20 -5.52 -5.53 -11.25
C ALA A 20 -6.60 -6.29 -12.05
N GLY A 21 -6.37 -7.57 -12.32
CA GLY A 21 -7.30 -8.41 -13.10
C GLY A 21 -8.47 -8.91 -12.26
N ALA A 22 -8.21 -9.24 -11.00
CA ALA A 22 -9.22 -9.68 -10.03
C ALA A 22 -8.84 -9.20 -8.63
N VAL A 23 -9.82 -8.87 -7.82
CA VAL A 23 -9.62 -8.42 -6.44
C VAL A 23 -10.59 -9.16 -5.52
N LYS A 24 -10.07 -9.75 -4.45
CA LYS A 24 -10.87 -10.25 -3.33
C LYS A 24 -10.86 -9.20 -2.24
N ALA A 25 -12.02 -8.77 -1.79
CA ALA A 25 -12.15 -7.68 -0.82
C ALA A 25 -13.06 -8.09 0.33
N VAL A 26 -12.68 -7.68 1.54
CA VAL A 26 -13.51 -7.76 2.75
C VAL A 26 -13.73 -6.36 3.26
N ALA A 27 -14.99 -5.98 3.43
CA ALA A 27 -15.33 -4.71 4.02
C ALA A 27 -15.09 -4.75 5.53
N VAL A 28 -14.39 -3.75 6.03
CA VAL A 28 -14.16 -3.55 7.46
C VAL A 28 -15.17 -2.54 7.98
N GLY A 29 -15.93 -2.94 9.01
CA GLY A 29 -16.89 -2.04 9.67
C GLY A 29 -16.18 -0.97 10.48
N LYS A 30 -16.87 0.15 10.74
CA LYS A 30 -16.33 1.30 11.49
C LYS A 30 -16.70 1.26 12.97
N ASP A 31 -16.81 0.12 13.60
CA ASP A 31 -17.16 0.05 15.01
C ASP A 31 -15.92 -0.16 15.89
N GLU A 32 -15.59 0.83 16.66
CA GLU A 32 -14.84 0.92 17.92
C GLU A 32 -13.45 0.25 18.07
N SER A 33 -13.02 -0.70 17.24
CA SER A 33 -11.68 -1.28 17.37
C SER A 33 -11.10 -1.64 16.00
N GLU A 34 -10.54 -0.65 15.35
CA GLU A 34 -9.89 -0.73 14.05
C GLU A 34 -8.99 -1.98 13.91
N GLU A 35 -8.18 -2.30 14.90
CA GLU A 35 -7.27 -3.44 14.86
C GLU A 35 -7.99 -4.80 14.79
N LYS A 36 -9.06 -5.00 15.57
CA LYS A 36 -9.80 -6.27 15.58
C LYS A 36 -10.53 -6.52 14.27
N ASP A 37 -11.11 -5.46 13.71
CA ASP A 37 -11.87 -5.56 12.48
C ASP A 37 -10.94 -5.88 11.30
N TYR A 38 -9.77 -5.24 11.24
CA TYR A 38 -8.75 -5.58 10.26
C TYR A 38 -8.16 -6.97 10.45
N ALA A 39 -7.87 -7.39 11.68
CA ALA A 39 -7.41 -8.75 11.96
C ALA A 39 -8.42 -9.81 11.49
N SER A 40 -9.71 -9.57 11.72
CA SER A 40 -10.79 -10.44 11.26
C SER A 40 -10.90 -10.48 9.73
N ALA A 41 -10.74 -9.31 9.08
CA ALA A 41 -10.74 -9.22 7.61
C ALA A 41 -9.54 -9.96 6.99
N PHE A 42 -8.35 -9.82 7.57
CA PHE A 42 -7.15 -10.53 7.09
C PHE A 42 -7.28 -12.04 7.31
N ALA A 43 -7.86 -12.47 8.44
CA ALA A 43 -8.14 -13.87 8.70
C ALA A 43 -9.16 -14.45 7.69
N ALA A 44 -10.19 -13.69 7.32
CA ALA A 44 -11.17 -14.12 6.32
C ALA A 44 -10.56 -14.32 4.92
N LEU A 45 -9.46 -13.62 4.61
CA LEU A 45 -8.72 -13.78 3.35
C LEU A 45 -7.58 -14.80 3.44
N SER A 46 -7.33 -15.38 4.62
CA SER A 46 -6.17 -16.26 4.84
C SER A 46 -6.19 -17.51 3.97
N ASP A 47 -7.38 -18.08 3.76
CA ASP A 47 -7.56 -19.34 3.03
C ASP A 47 -7.72 -19.17 1.51
N GLU A 48 -7.73 -17.93 1.02
CA GLU A 48 -7.83 -17.65 -0.40
C GLU A 48 -6.52 -18.03 -1.12
N GLU A 49 -6.60 -18.92 -2.11
CA GLU A 49 -5.42 -19.48 -2.77
C GLU A 49 -4.78 -18.54 -3.80
N ASP A 50 -5.59 -17.78 -4.53
CA ASP A 50 -5.15 -16.96 -5.67
C ASP A 50 -4.79 -15.50 -5.27
N VAL A 51 -4.34 -15.28 -4.04
CA VAL A 51 -3.95 -13.95 -3.55
C VAL A 51 -2.44 -13.88 -3.38
N GLY A 52 -1.77 -13.12 -4.25
CA GLY A 52 -0.32 -12.89 -4.16
C GLY A 52 0.05 -11.55 -3.51
N VAL A 53 -0.83 -10.55 -3.59
CA VAL A 53 -0.58 -9.21 -3.07
C VAL A 53 -1.74 -8.74 -2.18
N MET A 54 -1.42 -8.17 -1.03
CA MET A 54 -2.37 -7.68 -0.04
C MET A 54 -2.21 -6.18 0.16
N VAL A 55 -3.33 -5.48 0.33
CA VAL A 55 -3.38 -4.06 0.70
C VAL A 55 -4.51 -3.83 1.70
N CYS A 56 -4.45 -2.74 2.44
CA CYS A 56 -5.55 -2.26 3.27
C CYS A 56 -5.76 -0.76 3.08
N ASP A 57 -6.89 -0.25 3.48
CA ASP A 57 -7.26 1.17 3.40
C ASP A 57 -6.95 1.96 4.69
N SER A 58 -6.20 1.37 5.62
CA SER A 58 -5.73 2.04 6.84
C SER A 58 -4.28 2.52 6.70
N ALA A 59 -4.00 3.72 7.21
CA ALA A 59 -2.65 4.25 7.38
C ALA A 59 -2.07 3.96 8.78
N ALA A 60 -2.84 3.31 9.66
CA ALA A 60 -2.40 3.01 11.02
C ALA A 60 -1.27 1.98 11.05
N GLN A 61 -0.19 2.29 11.77
CA GLN A 61 0.97 1.40 11.86
C GLN A 61 0.62 0.06 12.51
N SER A 62 -0.29 0.04 13.50
CA SER A 62 -0.76 -1.19 14.14
C SER A 62 -1.46 -2.13 13.14
N VAL A 63 -2.29 -1.58 12.25
CA VAL A 63 -2.93 -2.34 11.17
C VAL A 63 -1.90 -2.86 10.17
N HIS A 64 -0.88 -2.07 9.84
CA HIS A 64 0.22 -2.53 8.96
C HIS A 64 1.01 -3.69 9.57
N LEU A 65 1.20 -3.72 10.89
CA LEU A 65 1.83 -4.85 11.57
C LEU A 65 0.96 -6.11 11.54
N LEU A 66 -0.36 -5.97 11.63
CA LEU A 66 -1.29 -7.10 11.44
C LEU A 66 -1.26 -7.62 10.00
N LEU A 67 -1.24 -6.72 9.01
CA LEU A 67 -1.15 -7.11 7.60
C LEU A 67 0.19 -7.81 7.29
N LYS A 68 1.30 -7.31 7.85
CA LYS A 68 2.60 -7.98 7.81
C LYS A 68 2.50 -9.41 8.34
N THR A 69 1.97 -9.57 9.55
CA THR A 69 1.81 -10.89 10.18
C THR A 69 1.00 -11.82 9.30
N ALA A 70 -0.13 -11.35 8.75
CA ALA A 70 -0.95 -12.14 7.83
C ALA A 70 -0.19 -12.58 6.56
N ALA A 71 0.64 -11.71 5.99
CA ALA A 71 1.47 -12.04 4.82
C ALA A 71 2.56 -13.06 5.17
N GLU A 72 3.22 -12.92 6.32
CA GLU A 72 4.26 -13.83 6.79
C GLU A 72 3.69 -15.22 7.13
N GLU A 73 2.56 -15.30 7.81
CA GLU A 73 1.88 -16.56 8.14
C GLU A 73 1.39 -17.27 6.88
N ALA A 74 0.81 -16.56 5.92
CA ALA A 74 0.42 -17.14 4.64
C ALA A 74 1.62 -17.71 3.89
N SER A 75 2.74 -16.98 3.84
CA SER A 75 3.97 -17.42 3.19
C SER A 75 4.58 -18.63 3.91
N ALA A 76 4.55 -18.68 5.25
CA ALA A 76 4.97 -19.85 6.02
C ALA A 76 4.09 -21.09 5.72
N ALA A 77 2.82 -20.89 5.38
CA ALA A 77 1.89 -21.92 4.92
C ALA A 77 2.00 -22.23 3.42
N ARG A 78 3.08 -21.79 2.75
CA ARG A 78 3.33 -21.94 1.29
C ARG A 78 2.32 -21.25 0.39
N ARG A 79 1.64 -20.24 0.88
CA ARG A 79 0.83 -19.29 0.11
C ARG A 79 1.57 -17.96 0.06
N GLU A 80 2.51 -17.87 -0.87
CA GLU A 80 3.40 -16.72 -0.97
C GLU A 80 2.62 -15.42 -1.18
N ARG A 81 2.78 -14.50 -0.24
CA ARG A 81 2.12 -13.19 -0.27
C ARG A 81 3.07 -12.09 0.10
N ILE A 82 2.85 -10.93 -0.49
CA ILE A 82 3.47 -9.66 -0.08
C ILE A 82 2.38 -8.66 0.28
N ALA A 83 2.67 -7.79 1.23
CA ALA A 83 1.81 -6.68 1.58
C ALA A 83 2.38 -5.38 1.01
N VAL A 84 1.51 -4.49 0.53
CA VAL A 84 1.90 -3.14 0.12
C VAL A 84 1.15 -2.15 1.01
N ILE A 85 1.88 -1.25 1.64
CA ILE A 85 1.36 -0.32 2.64
C ILE A 85 1.77 1.11 2.32
N GLY A 86 1.00 2.08 2.81
CA GLY A 86 1.31 3.50 2.74
C GLY A 86 0.86 4.21 4.01
N GLY A 87 1.63 5.19 4.46
CA GLY A 87 1.27 6.04 5.58
C GLY A 87 0.33 7.17 5.19
N SER A 88 0.18 8.15 6.07
CA SER A 88 -0.53 9.40 5.79
C SER A 88 0.15 10.55 6.52
N GLU A 89 0.33 11.68 5.82
CA GLU A 89 0.90 12.91 6.35
C GLU A 89 2.28 12.73 7.00
N GLU A 90 3.11 11.84 6.44
CA GLU A 90 4.41 11.51 6.99
C GLU A 90 5.56 12.31 6.36
N THR A 91 6.49 12.75 7.20
CA THR A 91 7.80 13.22 6.77
C THR A 91 8.69 12.06 6.31
N VAL A 92 9.77 12.35 5.59
CA VAL A 92 10.78 11.36 5.18
C VAL A 92 11.28 10.54 6.38
N ALA A 93 11.58 11.20 7.49
CA ALA A 93 12.06 10.52 8.69
C ALA A 93 11.01 9.59 9.32
N GLN A 94 9.74 9.97 9.29
CA GLN A 94 8.63 9.14 9.79
C GLN A 94 8.40 7.92 8.90
N MET A 95 8.42 8.08 7.57
CA MET A 95 8.34 6.95 6.65
C MET A 95 9.48 5.95 6.86
N VAL A 96 10.71 6.42 7.00
CA VAL A 96 11.87 5.56 7.29
C VAL A 96 11.73 4.86 8.66
N ASN A 97 11.20 5.55 9.67
CA ASN A 97 10.95 4.93 10.97
C ASN A 97 9.84 3.86 10.89
N ARG A 98 8.80 4.09 10.10
CA ARG A 98 7.76 3.09 9.82
C ARG A 98 8.35 1.87 9.13
N ALA A 99 9.18 2.05 8.11
CA ALA A 99 9.87 0.94 7.43
C ALA A 99 10.70 0.10 8.40
N LYS A 100 11.45 0.76 9.29
CA LYS A 100 12.24 0.09 10.33
C LYS A 100 11.37 -0.66 11.35
N ALA A 101 10.22 -0.11 11.71
CA ALA A 101 9.30 -0.76 12.64
C ALA A 101 8.61 -1.98 12.02
N VAL A 102 8.26 -1.91 10.74
CA VAL A 102 7.69 -3.02 10.00
C VAL A 102 8.75 -4.11 9.77
N ASN A 103 9.93 -3.77 9.29
CA ASN A 103 11.10 -4.63 9.13
C ASN A 103 10.76 -6.03 8.62
N SER A 104 10.22 -6.13 7.41
CA SER A 104 9.85 -7.40 6.79
C SER A 104 10.14 -7.37 5.29
N GLU A 105 10.75 -8.44 4.78
CA GLU A 105 10.96 -8.64 3.35
C GLU A 105 9.65 -8.87 2.56
N ARG A 106 8.55 -9.13 3.29
CA ARG A 106 7.23 -9.37 2.71
C ARG A 106 6.38 -8.09 2.63
N VAL A 107 6.96 -6.94 2.98
CA VAL A 107 6.21 -5.67 3.00
C VAL A 107 6.91 -4.60 2.18
N VAL A 108 6.18 -4.03 1.25
CA VAL A 108 6.59 -2.85 0.46
C VAL A 108 5.92 -1.63 1.07
N LEU A 109 6.70 -0.67 1.54
CA LEU A 109 6.20 0.62 2.01
C LEU A 109 6.33 1.66 0.91
N VAL A 110 5.23 2.32 0.59
CA VAL A 110 5.13 3.33 -0.47
C VAL A 110 4.93 4.72 0.13
N GLY A 111 5.51 5.71 -0.46
CA GLY A 111 5.34 7.13 -0.09
C GLY A 111 5.99 8.09 -1.10
N PRO A 112 5.75 9.37 -0.96
CA PRO A 112 4.87 10.09 -0.03
C PRO A 112 3.38 10.03 -0.42
N ASP A 113 2.56 10.81 0.31
CA ASP A 113 1.17 11.08 -0.06
C ASP A 113 1.06 11.68 -1.46
N ILE A 114 -0.10 11.50 -2.09
CA ILE A 114 -0.39 11.99 -3.44
C ILE A 114 -1.32 13.21 -3.38
N ALA A 115 -1.22 14.11 -4.36
CA ALA A 115 -2.17 15.19 -4.53
C ALA A 115 -3.50 14.64 -5.03
N SER A 116 -4.58 15.21 -4.54
CA SER A 116 -5.93 14.95 -5.03
C SER A 116 -6.32 15.94 -6.12
N ASP A 117 -7.23 15.54 -7.01
CA ASP A 117 -7.71 16.39 -8.12
C ASP A 117 -8.42 17.66 -7.64
N ASP A 118 -8.92 17.70 -6.41
CA ASP A 118 -9.53 18.87 -5.77
C ASP A 118 -8.51 19.83 -5.12
N GLY A 119 -7.22 19.55 -5.27
CA GLY A 119 -6.12 20.32 -4.69
C GLY A 119 -5.77 19.95 -3.24
N GLY A 120 -6.38 18.91 -2.70
CA GLY A 120 -6.05 18.34 -1.41
C GLY A 120 -4.90 17.31 -1.47
N THR A 121 -4.76 16.56 -0.38
CA THR A 121 -3.80 15.47 -0.26
C THR A 121 -4.54 14.17 0.05
N MET A 122 -4.14 13.10 -0.63
CA MET A 122 -4.61 11.75 -0.35
C MET A 122 -3.47 10.93 0.26
N SER A 123 -3.80 10.09 1.22
CA SER A 123 -2.86 9.18 1.86
C SER A 123 -2.11 8.31 0.86
N ALA A 124 -0.84 8.02 1.14
CA ALA A 124 -0.03 7.07 0.38
C ALA A 124 -0.60 5.63 0.35
N VAL A 125 -1.60 5.33 1.17
CA VAL A 125 -2.39 4.09 1.10
C VAL A 125 -2.95 3.84 -0.31
N PHE A 126 -3.44 4.88 -0.97
CA PHE A 126 -3.99 4.75 -2.32
C PHE A 126 -2.91 4.58 -3.39
N ALA A 127 -1.76 5.20 -3.20
CA ALA A 127 -0.59 4.95 -4.01
C ALA A 127 -0.06 3.51 -3.81
N ALA A 128 -0.10 2.99 -2.59
CA ALA A 128 0.22 1.60 -2.30
C ALA A 128 -0.69 0.63 -3.05
N ALA A 129 -1.98 0.95 -3.20
CA ALA A 129 -2.89 0.15 -4.03
C ALA A 129 -2.49 0.14 -5.51
N ALA A 130 -2.08 1.28 -6.06
CA ALA A 130 -1.57 1.36 -7.43
C ALA A 130 -0.31 0.50 -7.62
N VAL A 131 0.65 0.61 -6.72
CA VAL A 131 1.88 -0.21 -6.72
C VAL A 131 1.56 -1.69 -6.57
N ALA A 132 0.62 -2.05 -5.68
CA ALA A 132 0.18 -3.43 -5.49
C ALA A 132 -0.39 -4.04 -6.78
N ALA A 133 -1.18 -3.27 -7.53
CA ALA A 133 -1.72 -3.72 -8.80
C ALA A 133 -0.62 -3.97 -9.85
N VAL A 134 0.38 -3.08 -9.93
CA VAL A 134 1.54 -3.25 -10.82
C VAL A 134 2.34 -4.50 -10.44
N ILE A 135 2.58 -4.72 -9.14
CA ILE A 135 3.28 -5.91 -8.66
C ILE A 135 2.48 -7.18 -9.01
N ALA A 136 1.16 -7.18 -8.76
CA ALA A 136 0.29 -8.33 -9.04
C ALA A 136 0.17 -8.63 -10.55
N GLY A 137 0.25 -7.59 -11.38
CA GLY A 137 0.23 -7.71 -12.85
C GLY A 137 1.56 -8.12 -13.46
N ASN A 138 2.65 -8.06 -12.70
CA ASN A 138 3.98 -8.45 -13.18
C ASN A 138 4.10 -9.98 -13.23
N THR A 139 4.17 -10.53 -14.43
CA THR A 139 4.26 -11.98 -14.66
C THR A 139 5.64 -12.57 -14.36
N ASP A 140 6.67 -11.73 -14.28
CA ASP A 140 8.04 -12.13 -13.98
C ASP A 140 8.58 -11.35 -12.77
N PRO A 141 8.62 -11.96 -11.57
CA PRO A 141 9.12 -11.30 -10.35
C PRO A 141 10.58 -10.85 -10.43
N SER A 142 11.36 -11.36 -11.38
CA SER A 142 12.77 -10.97 -11.56
C SER A 142 12.92 -9.63 -12.30
N VAL A 143 11.85 -9.16 -12.95
CA VAL A 143 11.87 -7.86 -13.64
C VAL A 143 11.56 -6.74 -12.66
N PRO A 144 12.48 -5.80 -12.45
CA PRO A 144 12.24 -4.67 -11.58
C PRO A 144 11.06 -3.80 -12.08
N ILE A 145 10.24 -3.33 -11.17
CA ILE A 145 9.13 -2.40 -11.48
C ILE A 145 9.57 -0.92 -11.45
N ASN A 146 10.87 -0.66 -11.37
CA ASN A 146 11.40 0.71 -11.39
C ASN A 146 10.97 1.44 -12.66
N GLY A 147 10.46 2.66 -12.47
CA GLY A 147 9.96 3.47 -13.57
C GLY A 147 8.61 3.02 -14.14
N ALA A 148 7.91 2.12 -13.45
CA ALA A 148 6.53 1.80 -13.80
C ALA A 148 5.65 3.06 -13.67
N GLU A 149 4.88 3.34 -14.72
CA GLU A 149 3.92 4.44 -14.70
C GLU A 149 2.69 4.04 -13.88
N LEU A 150 2.28 4.92 -12.96
CA LEU A 150 1.11 4.72 -12.11
C LEU A 150 -0.02 5.67 -12.52
N THR A 151 -1.22 5.14 -12.63
CA THR A 151 -2.44 5.95 -12.75
C THR A 151 -2.89 6.35 -11.34
N LEU A 152 -2.49 7.56 -10.93
CA LEU A 152 -2.76 8.08 -9.59
C LEU A 152 -3.81 9.16 -9.72
N PHE A 153 -4.91 9.24 -9.99
CA PHE A 153 -5.91 10.31 -10.01
C PHE A 153 -5.44 11.63 -9.32
N GLY A 154 -4.23 12.04 -9.67
CA GLY A 154 -3.50 13.19 -9.11
C GLY A 154 -2.00 13.04 -9.34
N ALA A 155 -1.20 14.02 -8.92
CA ALA A 155 0.26 14.01 -8.99
C ALA A 155 0.86 13.52 -7.66
N ALA A 156 2.17 13.25 -7.61
CA ALA A 156 2.85 13.10 -6.33
C ALA A 156 2.67 14.39 -5.50
N GLY A 157 2.18 14.25 -4.26
CA GLY A 157 1.73 15.39 -3.45
C GLY A 157 2.85 16.34 -3.09
N LYS A 158 4.06 15.82 -2.89
CA LYS A 158 5.26 16.62 -2.63
C LYS A 158 6.35 16.22 -3.61
N ARG A 159 6.94 17.21 -4.29
CA ARG A 159 8.17 16.96 -5.04
C ARG A 159 9.32 16.71 -4.06
N LEU A 160 9.86 15.52 -4.10
CA LEU A 160 11.03 15.15 -3.31
C LEU A 160 12.31 15.67 -3.97
N SER A 161 13.28 16.05 -3.17
CA SER A 161 14.64 16.29 -3.63
C SER A 161 15.38 14.96 -3.78
N ASP A 162 16.44 14.93 -4.61
CA ASP A 162 17.28 13.74 -4.82
C ASP A 162 17.81 13.17 -3.49
N ASN A 163 18.13 14.04 -2.54
CA ASN A 163 18.58 13.61 -1.21
C ASN A 163 17.44 12.96 -0.37
N GLU A 164 16.22 13.46 -0.46
CA GLU A 164 15.06 12.84 0.19
C GLU A 164 14.74 11.48 -0.44
N ILE A 165 14.84 11.36 -1.75
CA ILE A 165 14.68 10.09 -2.47
C ILE A 165 15.73 9.07 -2.03
N ASP A 166 17.01 9.45 -2.00
CA ASP A 166 18.09 8.59 -1.53
C ASP A 166 17.87 8.13 -0.06
N GLN A 167 17.42 9.02 0.80
CA GLN A 167 17.07 8.67 2.19
C GLN A 167 15.92 7.68 2.27
N LEU A 168 14.87 7.84 1.48
CA LEU A 168 13.73 6.93 1.43
C LEU A 168 14.16 5.54 0.95
N VAL A 169 14.85 5.47 -0.19
CA VAL A 169 15.32 4.21 -0.78
C VAL A 169 16.24 3.46 0.18
N ARG A 170 17.24 4.13 0.77
CA ARG A 170 18.11 3.53 1.79
C ARG A 170 17.39 3.16 3.06
N GLY A 171 16.30 3.85 3.36
CA GLY A 171 15.43 3.59 4.51
C GLY A 171 14.42 2.46 4.30
N GLY A 172 14.38 1.85 3.11
CA GLY A 172 13.44 0.77 2.78
C GLY A 172 12.05 1.25 2.38
N VAL A 173 11.93 2.48 1.89
CA VAL A 173 10.68 3.05 1.38
C VAL A 173 10.75 3.14 -0.14
N THR A 174 9.70 2.76 -0.83
CA THR A 174 9.53 2.90 -2.28
C THR A 174 8.98 4.30 -2.59
N PRO A 175 9.79 5.24 -3.11
CA PRO A 175 9.34 6.58 -3.41
C PRO A 175 8.48 6.61 -4.67
N ILE A 176 7.48 7.49 -4.67
CA ILE A 176 6.68 7.84 -5.85
C ILE A 176 7.06 9.25 -6.27
N GLU A 177 7.29 9.43 -7.55
CA GLU A 177 7.69 10.70 -8.13
C GLU A 177 6.78 11.08 -9.29
N THR A 178 6.57 12.38 -9.48
CA THR A 178 6.05 12.91 -10.74
C THR A 178 7.24 13.28 -11.62
N VAL A 179 7.44 12.52 -12.67
CA VAL A 179 8.42 12.87 -13.70
C VAL A 179 7.76 13.87 -14.63
N GLY A 180 8.25 15.11 -14.61
CA GLY A 180 7.79 16.14 -15.53
C GLY A 180 8.16 15.77 -16.96
N GLY A 181 7.13 15.68 -17.82
CA GLY A 181 7.31 15.59 -19.26
C GLY A 181 7.65 16.97 -19.85
#